data_8124aa8d3757f7b41c6b542dd55c8143
#
_entry.id   8124aa8d3757f7b41c6b542dd55c8143
#
_cell.length_a   1.000
_cell.length_b   1.000
_cell.length_c   1.000
_cell.angle_alpha   90.00
_cell.angle_beta   90.00
_cell.angle_gamma   90.00
#
_symmetry.space_group_name_H-M   'P 1'
#
loop_
_entity.id
_entity.type
_entity.pdbx_description
1 polymer ?
#
loop_
_entity_poly.entity_id
_entity_poly.type
_entity_poly.pdbx_seq_one_letter_code
_entity_poly.pdbx_strand_id
1 'polypeptide(L)'
;MSVYLDHAATTPLRECALEAWTRAQRDLAATPGNPAALHFGGRRARRMLDDAREQVAVALGADIHEVIFTSGATESDALGVMAAARGVRRRESARDLIVVSGLEHDAVAHQREAASREGFEWEVLPVDAGGLSVLPATEGGSAPVSWDGRLALGSMTLVSSEIGTIQPVTDFAALVHASGGLAHSDAAQAIPTLKVSFAELGLDLMSVGGHKVGAPVGIGVLLARRGIPMATDRPGGGHERSIRSGTPDVAGACALAAALAETVSERTAFTERAAFLRAHLLSYLPDGTHPTVGESASSSAIIHLSLPTARPEAVLMAFDMAGIAVSAGSACHAGVTRPSGIVMAMGRSEEEALGVLRISLGHETTVADIDAFLAALPAAIRAGAALDGVSHVRNERNEER
;
A
#
# COMPACT_ATOMS: atom_id res chain seq x y z
N MET A 1 -15.22 -5.33 -24.10
CA MET A 1 -14.19 -5.66 -23.07
C MET A 1 -14.45 -4.73 -21.89
N SER A 2 -14.30 -5.19 -20.68
CA SER A 2 -14.39 -4.32 -19.50
C SER A 2 -13.07 -3.54 -19.35
N VAL A 3 -13.18 -2.24 -19.09
CA VAL A 3 -12.04 -1.37 -18.81
C VAL A 3 -11.69 -1.49 -17.34
N TYR A 4 -10.43 -1.82 -17.02
CA TYR A 4 -9.97 -2.01 -15.64
C TYR A 4 -9.00 -0.89 -15.23
N LEU A 5 -9.46 -0.02 -14.34
CA LEU A 5 -8.73 1.15 -13.83
C LEU A 5 -8.66 1.16 -12.28
N ASP A 6 -8.61 -0.04 -11.68
CA ASP A 6 -8.53 -0.20 -10.22
C ASP A 6 -7.31 -1.04 -9.78
N HIS A 7 -6.17 -0.82 -10.44
CA HIS A 7 -4.92 -1.54 -10.16
C HIS A 7 -4.36 -1.29 -8.76
N ALA A 8 -4.67 -0.16 -8.13
CA ALA A 8 -4.29 0.11 -6.75
C ALA A 8 -5.05 -0.77 -5.74
N ALA A 9 -6.24 -1.29 -6.08
CA ALA A 9 -6.93 -2.29 -5.27
C ALA A 9 -6.32 -3.68 -5.46
N THR A 10 -6.16 -4.12 -6.71
CA THR A 10 -5.43 -5.34 -7.09
C THR A 10 -5.01 -5.26 -8.56
N THR A 11 -3.88 -5.87 -8.91
CA THR A 11 -3.43 -5.93 -10.30
C THR A 11 -3.67 -7.33 -10.86
N PRO A 12 -4.11 -7.49 -12.12
CA PRO A 12 -4.23 -8.79 -12.77
C PRO A 12 -2.95 -9.61 -12.65
N LEU A 13 -3.12 -10.93 -12.51
CA LEU A 13 -2.00 -11.85 -12.41
C LEU A 13 -1.17 -11.80 -13.70
N ARG A 14 0.14 -11.55 -13.58
CA ARG A 14 1.07 -11.55 -14.72
C ARG A 14 1.31 -12.97 -15.22
N GLU A 15 1.48 -13.12 -16.54
CA GLU A 15 1.75 -14.44 -17.15
C GLU A 15 3.03 -15.06 -16.60
N CYS A 16 4.10 -14.28 -16.45
CA CYS A 16 5.36 -14.76 -15.85
C CYS A 16 5.17 -15.32 -14.44
N ALA A 17 4.29 -14.70 -13.64
CA ALA A 17 3.98 -15.17 -12.29
C ALA A 17 3.15 -16.45 -12.32
N LEU A 18 2.15 -16.56 -13.22
CA LEU A 18 1.35 -17.76 -13.41
C LEU A 18 2.22 -18.95 -13.85
N GLU A 19 3.12 -18.73 -14.81
CA GLU A 19 4.07 -19.74 -15.28
C GLU A 19 5.01 -20.20 -14.17
N ALA A 20 5.60 -19.25 -13.43
CA ALA A 20 6.50 -19.56 -12.32
C ALA A 20 5.78 -20.35 -11.22
N TRP A 21 4.57 -19.93 -10.85
CA TRP A 21 3.73 -20.65 -9.89
C TRP A 21 3.38 -22.05 -10.34
N THR A 22 2.93 -22.20 -11.59
CA THR A 22 2.54 -23.49 -12.17
C THR A 22 3.73 -24.46 -12.24
N ARG A 23 4.91 -23.97 -12.66
CA ARG A 23 6.15 -24.74 -12.70
C ARG A 23 6.54 -25.21 -11.30
N ALA A 24 6.54 -24.30 -10.34
CA ALA A 24 6.88 -24.64 -8.96
C ALA A 24 5.92 -25.68 -8.35
N GLN A 25 4.61 -25.56 -8.58
CA GLN A 25 3.62 -26.54 -8.12
C GLN A 25 3.83 -27.93 -8.75
N ARG A 26 4.11 -27.99 -10.06
CA ARG A 26 4.42 -29.28 -10.74
C ARG A 26 5.69 -29.92 -10.17
N ASP A 27 6.70 -29.12 -9.91
CA ASP A 27 7.96 -29.57 -9.33
C ASP A 27 7.80 -30.11 -7.90
N LEU A 28 7.02 -29.43 -7.09
CA LEU A 28 6.70 -29.84 -5.72
C LEU A 28 5.79 -31.10 -5.71
N ALA A 29 4.86 -31.22 -6.66
CA ALA A 29 4.01 -32.41 -6.79
C ALA A 29 4.84 -33.63 -7.22
N ALA A 30 5.77 -33.47 -8.15
CA ALA A 30 6.66 -34.56 -8.62
C ALA A 30 7.67 -35.00 -7.55
N THR A 31 8.09 -34.08 -6.67
CA THR A 31 9.07 -34.34 -5.61
C THR A 31 8.66 -33.62 -4.33
N PRO A 32 7.72 -34.16 -3.56
CA PRO A 32 7.19 -33.52 -2.36
C PRO A 32 8.28 -33.32 -1.29
N GLY A 33 8.24 -32.13 -0.64
CA GLY A 33 9.18 -31.84 0.43
C GLY A 33 8.88 -30.54 1.15
N ASN A 34 8.96 -30.58 2.48
CA ASN A 34 8.97 -29.36 3.29
C ASN A 34 10.37 -28.71 3.22
N PRO A 35 10.52 -27.40 3.02
CA PRO A 35 11.82 -26.72 2.98
C PRO A 35 12.72 -26.93 4.20
N ALA A 36 12.14 -27.31 5.36
CA ALA A 36 12.89 -27.65 6.56
C ALA A 36 13.41 -29.10 6.59
N ALA A 37 12.93 -29.97 5.69
CA ALA A 37 13.31 -31.38 5.70
C ALA A 37 14.69 -31.62 5.04
N LEU A 38 15.45 -32.59 5.61
CA LEU A 38 16.81 -32.88 5.15
C LEU A 38 16.88 -33.84 3.97
N HIS A 39 15.78 -34.50 3.59
CA HIS A 39 15.72 -35.39 2.43
C HIS A 39 15.73 -34.61 1.10
N PHE A 40 15.88 -35.32 -0.03
CA PHE A 40 16.04 -34.73 -1.36
C PHE A 40 14.92 -33.73 -1.73
N GLY A 41 13.65 -34.09 -1.54
CA GLY A 41 12.51 -33.20 -1.83
C GLY A 41 12.53 -31.94 -0.98
N GLY A 42 12.86 -32.04 0.32
CA GLY A 42 12.98 -30.89 1.20
C GLY A 42 14.09 -29.92 0.77
N ARG A 43 15.28 -30.46 0.45
CA ARG A 43 16.39 -29.64 -0.07
C ARG A 43 16.06 -28.98 -1.41
N ARG A 44 15.26 -29.64 -2.27
CA ARG A 44 14.77 -29.05 -3.53
C ARG A 44 13.83 -27.88 -3.26
N ALA A 45 12.80 -28.08 -2.43
CA ALA A 45 11.86 -27.02 -2.04
C ALA A 45 12.59 -25.84 -1.38
N ARG A 46 13.61 -26.13 -0.56
CA ARG A 46 14.45 -25.10 0.06
C ARG A 46 15.22 -24.29 -0.97
N ARG A 47 15.85 -24.93 -1.96
CA ARG A 47 16.55 -24.19 -3.02
C ARG A 47 15.60 -23.27 -3.79
N MET A 48 14.41 -23.77 -4.19
CA MET A 48 13.41 -22.96 -4.89
C MET A 48 13.03 -21.71 -4.07
N LEU A 49 12.85 -21.88 -2.76
CA LEU A 49 12.55 -20.77 -1.86
C LEU A 49 13.71 -19.77 -1.73
N ASP A 50 14.95 -20.29 -1.63
CA ASP A 50 16.14 -19.45 -1.50
C ASP A 50 16.45 -18.71 -2.82
N ASP A 51 16.27 -19.35 -3.98
CA ASP A 51 16.39 -18.71 -5.31
C ASP A 51 15.35 -17.60 -5.49
N ALA A 52 14.11 -17.83 -5.08
CA ALA A 52 13.06 -16.80 -5.09
C ALA A 52 13.40 -15.63 -4.14
N ARG A 53 13.94 -15.94 -2.97
CA ARG A 53 14.37 -14.95 -1.97
C ARG A 53 15.50 -14.05 -2.49
N GLU A 54 16.48 -14.64 -3.19
CA GLU A 54 17.55 -13.89 -3.82
C GLU A 54 17.03 -12.93 -4.90
N GLN A 55 16.13 -13.41 -5.77
CA GLN A 55 15.52 -12.56 -6.80
C GLN A 55 14.71 -11.40 -6.19
N VAL A 56 13.95 -11.65 -5.13
CA VAL A 56 13.22 -10.61 -4.39
C VAL A 56 14.18 -9.60 -3.76
N ALA A 57 15.26 -10.07 -3.15
CA ALA A 57 16.29 -9.20 -2.55
C ALA A 57 16.90 -8.27 -3.60
N VAL A 58 17.29 -8.81 -4.76
CA VAL A 58 17.82 -8.03 -5.89
C VAL A 58 16.80 -6.98 -6.38
N ALA A 59 15.55 -7.39 -6.57
CA ALA A 59 14.49 -6.50 -7.08
C ALA A 59 14.21 -5.32 -6.15
N LEU A 60 14.37 -5.49 -4.83
CA LEU A 60 14.05 -4.52 -3.80
C LEU A 60 15.28 -3.84 -3.16
N GLY A 61 16.49 -4.13 -3.66
CA GLY A 61 17.74 -3.56 -3.15
C GLY A 61 18.00 -3.91 -1.68
N ALA A 62 17.80 -5.19 -1.32
CA ALA A 62 17.96 -5.72 0.04
C ALA A 62 19.00 -6.86 0.06
N ASP A 63 19.46 -7.26 1.27
CA ASP A 63 20.20 -8.50 1.45
C ASP A 63 19.22 -9.71 1.48
N ILE A 64 19.66 -10.85 0.97
CA ILE A 64 18.84 -12.08 0.95
C ILE A 64 18.32 -12.47 2.34
N HIS A 65 19.10 -12.21 3.40
CA HIS A 65 18.72 -12.51 4.77
C HIS A 65 17.72 -11.51 5.39
N GLU A 66 17.42 -10.42 4.69
CA GLU A 66 16.44 -9.43 5.13
C GLU A 66 15.03 -9.75 4.63
N VAL A 67 14.90 -10.60 3.62
CA VAL A 67 13.62 -11.01 3.01
C VAL A 67 12.90 -12.02 3.89
N ILE A 68 11.64 -11.75 4.22
CA ILE A 68 10.73 -12.62 4.98
C ILE A 68 9.44 -12.74 4.17
N PHE A 69 9.10 -13.94 3.71
CA PHE A 69 7.85 -14.18 3.01
C PHE A 69 6.65 -14.18 3.98
N THR A 70 5.60 -13.49 3.58
CA THR A 70 4.34 -13.33 4.30
C THR A 70 3.15 -13.66 3.41
N SER A 71 1.93 -13.54 3.92
CA SER A 71 0.71 -13.74 3.12
C SER A 71 0.26 -12.48 2.35
N GLY A 72 0.96 -11.36 2.47
CA GLY A 72 0.64 -10.09 1.81
C GLY A 72 1.10 -8.90 2.62
N ALA A 73 0.87 -7.67 2.09
CA ALA A 73 1.27 -6.43 2.74
C ALA A 73 0.64 -6.30 4.14
N THR A 74 -0.62 -6.65 4.32
CA THR A 74 -1.30 -6.56 5.63
C THR A 74 -0.60 -7.37 6.73
N GLU A 75 -0.14 -8.59 6.43
CA GLU A 75 0.65 -9.37 7.41
C GLU A 75 2.03 -8.75 7.60
N SER A 76 2.65 -8.26 6.53
CA SER A 76 3.96 -7.58 6.59
C SER A 76 3.89 -6.32 7.46
N ASP A 77 2.86 -5.50 7.31
CA ASP A 77 2.64 -4.28 8.09
C ASP A 77 2.39 -4.59 9.57
N ALA A 78 1.54 -5.58 9.87
CA ALA A 78 1.29 -5.99 11.24
C ALA A 78 2.56 -6.51 11.94
N LEU A 79 3.39 -7.28 11.23
CA LEU A 79 4.69 -7.74 11.73
C LEU A 79 5.68 -6.57 11.81
N GLY A 80 5.76 -5.75 10.77
CA GLY A 80 6.66 -4.61 10.67
C GLY A 80 6.42 -3.59 11.78
N VAL A 81 5.17 -3.28 12.08
CA VAL A 81 4.81 -2.32 13.12
C VAL A 81 4.80 -2.97 14.50
N MET A 82 3.93 -3.94 14.74
CA MET A 82 3.69 -4.43 16.10
C MET A 82 4.77 -5.38 16.60
N ALA A 83 5.27 -6.31 15.78
CA ALA A 83 6.30 -7.23 16.26
C ALA A 83 7.64 -6.52 16.49
N ALA A 84 7.96 -5.49 15.68
CA ALA A 84 9.16 -4.67 15.89
C ALA A 84 9.01 -3.79 17.13
N ALA A 85 7.91 -3.05 17.30
CA ALA A 85 7.68 -2.23 18.49
C ALA A 85 7.73 -3.04 19.78
N ARG A 86 7.10 -4.23 19.83
CA ARG A 86 7.19 -5.17 20.95
C ARG A 86 8.63 -5.61 21.20
N GLY A 87 9.36 -5.89 20.14
CA GLY A 87 10.76 -6.31 20.22
C GLY A 87 11.66 -5.23 20.83
N VAL A 88 11.47 -3.97 20.39
CA VAL A 88 12.18 -2.81 20.95
C VAL A 88 11.83 -2.63 22.42
N ARG A 89 10.55 -2.58 22.78
CA ARG A 89 10.12 -2.38 24.18
C ARG A 89 10.56 -3.49 25.13
N ARG A 90 10.69 -4.73 24.65
CA ARG A 90 11.27 -5.82 25.47
C ARG A 90 12.73 -5.60 25.85
N ARG A 91 13.48 -4.86 25.03
CA ARG A 91 14.88 -4.49 25.31
C ARG A 91 14.98 -3.22 26.14
N GLU A 92 14.12 -2.24 25.84
CA GLU A 92 14.10 -0.91 26.42
C GLU A 92 12.65 -0.55 26.77
N SER A 93 12.24 -0.80 28.01
CA SER A 93 10.85 -0.68 28.44
C SER A 93 10.27 0.74 28.36
N ALA A 94 11.12 1.76 28.33
CA ALA A 94 10.72 3.16 28.15
C ALA A 94 10.27 3.48 26.72
N ARG A 95 10.54 2.64 25.73
CA ARG A 95 10.15 2.86 24.34
C ARG A 95 8.73 2.37 24.11
N ASP A 96 7.79 3.24 24.37
CA ASP A 96 6.35 2.99 24.37
C ASP A 96 5.57 3.79 23.32
N LEU A 97 6.24 4.60 22.49
CA LEU A 97 5.63 5.44 21.47
C LEU A 97 5.76 4.80 20.08
N ILE A 98 4.65 4.79 19.32
CA ILE A 98 4.60 4.49 17.88
C ILE A 98 4.10 5.74 17.17
N VAL A 99 4.83 6.17 16.14
CA VAL A 99 4.49 7.33 15.31
C VAL A 99 4.17 6.87 13.90
N VAL A 100 3.04 7.31 13.34
CA VAL A 100 2.63 6.92 11.98
C VAL A 100 2.20 8.12 11.14
N SER A 101 2.28 7.99 9.82
CA SER A 101 1.70 8.95 8.89
C SER A 101 0.17 8.96 8.97
N GLY A 102 -0.47 10.12 8.77
CA GLY A 102 -1.93 10.22 8.58
C GLY A 102 -2.42 9.67 7.23
N LEU A 103 -1.51 9.19 6.38
CA LEU A 103 -1.78 8.63 5.05
C LEU A 103 -1.64 7.10 4.99
N GLU A 104 -1.49 6.45 6.14
CA GLU A 104 -1.31 5.00 6.21
C GLU A 104 -2.52 4.23 5.68
N HIS A 105 -2.22 3.07 5.09
CA HIS A 105 -3.26 2.08 4.80
C HIS A 105 -3.84 1.50 6.10
N ASP A 106 -5.08 1.02 6.06
CA ASP A 106 -5.79 0.41 7.20
C ASP A 106 -4.97 -0.72 7.88
N ALA A 107 -4.13 -1.41 7.13
CA ALA A 107 -3.25 -2.45 7.67
C ALA A 107 -2.27 -1.93 8.72
N VAL A 108 -1.85 -0.66 8.61
CA VAL A 108 -1.04 0.04 9.62
C VAL A 108 -1.94 0.81 10.59
N ALA A 109 -2.87 1.65 10.07
CA ALA A 109 -3.69 2.54 10.89
C ALA A 109 -4.49 1.80 11.96
N HIS A 110 -5.06 0.64 11.64
CA HIS A 110 -5.84 -0.18 12.57
C HIS A 110 -4.99 -0.96 13.59
N GLN A 111 -3.65 -0.95 13.47
CA GLN A 111 -2.79 -1.48 14.55
C GLN A 111 -2.87 -0.62 15.83
N ARG A 112 -3.38 0.61 15.73
CA ARG A 112 -3.60 1.51 16.87
C ARG A 112 -4.35 0.83 18.03
N GLU A 113 -5.38 0.05 17.71
CA GLU A 113 -6.17 -0.63 18.74
C GLU A 113 -5.35 -1.71 19.47
N ALA A 114 -4.57 -2.48 18.72
CA ALA A 114 -3.68 -3.50 19.30
C ALA A 114 -2.56 -2.82 20.11
N ALA A 115 -1.96 -1.76 19.60
CA ALA A 115 -0.94 -0.97 20.27
C ALA A 115 -1.44 -0.41 21.61
N SER A 116 -2.64 0.19 21.61
CA SER A 116 -3.26 0.74 22.83
C SER A 116 -3.54 -0.33 23.88
N ARG A 117 -4.06 -1.50 23.48
CA ARG A 117 -4.28 -2.65 24.39
C ARG A 117 -3.00 -3.14 25.03
N GLU A 118 -1.87 -2.99 24.35
CA GLU A 118 -0.55 -3.35 24.87
C GLU A 118 0.14 -2.20 25.60
N GLY A 119 -0.48 -1.03 25.72
CA GLY A 119 0.08 0.12 26.45
C GLY A 119 1.12 0.90 25.65
N PHE A 120 1.07 0.88 24.32
CA PHE A 120 1.79 1.83 23.48
C PHE A 120 0.97 3.12 23.32
N GLU A 121 1.63 4.26 23.35
CA GLU A 121 1.09 5.51 22.83
C GLU A 121 1.17 5.51 21.30
N TRP A 122 0.20 6.16 20.66
CA TRP A 122 0.08 6.23 19.21
C TRP A 122 -0.07 7.68 18.77
N GLU A 123 0.92 8.17 18.06
CA GLU A 123 0.94 9.51 17.47
C GLU A 123 0.72 9.43 15.96
N VAL A 124 -0.10 10.33 15.41
CA VAL A 124 -0.35 10.43 13.97
C VAL A 124 0.21 11.75 13.48
N LEU A 125 1.11 11.71 12.51
CA LEU A 125 1.65 12.90 11.86
C LEU A 125 0.56 13.62 11.07
N PRO A 126 0.46 14.96 11.14
CA PRO A 126 -0.44 15.72 10.32
C PRO A 126 -0.16 15.55 8.82
N VAL A 127 -1.19 15.84 8.02
CA VAL A 127 -1.12 15.85 6.56
C VAL A 127 -1.40 17.26 6.08
N ASP A 128 -0.62 17.76 5.13
CA ASP A 128 -0.87 19.07 4.53
C ASP A 128 -1.95 19.00 3.43
N ALA A 129 -2.37 20.16 2.94
CA ALA A 129 -3.38 20.26 1.87
C ALA A 129 -2.91 19.65 0.52
N GLY A 130 -1.63 19.40 0.34
CA GLY A 130 -1.03 18.72 -0.81
C GLY A 130 -0.98 17.21 -0.66
N GLY A 131 -1.40 16.66 0.49
CA GLY A 131 -1.37 15.22 0.77
C GLY A 131 0.02 14.70 1.13
N LEU A 132 0.86 15.55 1.74
CA LEU A 132 2.16 15.14 2.28
C LEU A 132 2.11 15.12 3.82
N SER A 133 2.75 14.14 4.41
CA SER A 133 2.95 14.08 5.86
C SER A 133 3.84 15.23 6.31
N VAL A 134 3.38 16.00 7.30
CA VAL A 134 4.15 17.10 7.87
C VAL A 134 5.12 16.54 8.90
N LEU A 135 6.40 16.57 8.55
CA LEU A 135 7.45 16.15 9.48
C LEU A 135 7.62 17.20 10.58
N PRO A 136 7.91 16.78 11.83
CA PRO A 136 8.18 17.71 12.91
C PRO A 136 9.33 18.66 12.57
N ALA A 137 9.19 19.92 12.92
CA ALA A 137 10.29 20.87 12.80
C ALA A 137 11.45 20.46 13.71
N THR A 138 12.66 20.46 13.15
CA THR A 138 13.86 20.10 13.89
C THR A 138 14.79 21.31 13.98
N GLU A 139 15.22 21.62 15.19
CA GLU A 139 16.33 22.55 15.39
C GLU A 139 17.67 21.81 15.19
N GLY A 140 18.41 22.16 14.13
CA GLY A 140 19.72 21.57 13.85
C GLY A 140 19.73 20.08 13.49
N GLY A 141 18.61 19.53 12.99
CA GLY A 141 18.50 18.11 12.60
C GLY A 141 18.26 17.15 13.77
N SER A 142 17.97 17.66 14.95
CA SER A 142 17.67 16.85 16.15
C SER A 142 16.24 16.31 16.10
N ALA A 143 16.02 15.13 16.65
CA ALA A 143 14.70 14.52 16.81
C ALA A 143 13.78 15.38 17.69
N PRO A 144 12.44 15.29 17.53
CA PRO A 144 11.50 15.90 18.44
C PRO A 144 11.74 15.44 19.88
N VAL A 145 11.75 16.38 20.83
CA VAL A 145 11.98 16.05 22.25
C VAL A 145 10.94 15.04 22.78
N SER A 146 9.71 15.06 22.26
CA SER A 146 8.66 14.09 22.61
C SER A 146 8.97 12.65 22.19
N TRP A 147 9.85 12.45 21.19
CA TRP A 147 10.23 11.12 20.70
C TRP A 147 11.48 10.58 21.38
N ASP A 148 12.30 11.46 21.96
CA ASP A 148 13.60 11.08 22.53
C ASP A 148 13.44 10.06 23.67
N GLY A 149 14.14 8.93 23.54
CA GLY A 149 14.10 7.83 24.50
C GLY A 149 12.76 7.07 24.57
N ARG A 150 11.69 7.53 23.88
CA ARG A 150 10.36 6.91 23.90
C ARG A 150 9.97 6.21 22.61
N LEU A 151 10.47 6.69 21.46
CA LEU A 151 10.08 6.16 20.16
C LEU A 151 10.53 4.71 19.99
N ALA A 152 9.57 3.78 19.90
CA ALA A 152 9.83 2.39 19.55
C ALA A 152 9.93 2.20 18.04
N LEU A 153 8.96 2.83 17.30
CA LEU A 153 8.85 2.67 15.86
C LEU A 153 8.15 3.87 15.23
N GLY A 154 8.66 4.28 14.07
CA GLY A 154 7.97 5.18 13.15
C GLY A 154 7.55 4.45 11.87
N SER A 155 6.32 4.65 11.37
CA SER A 155 5.83 4.10 10.10
C SER A 155 5.36 5.22 9.19
N MET A 156 5.76 5.16 7.90
CA MET A 156 5.29 6.06 6.86
C MET A 156 5.13 5.32 5.56
N THR A 157 3.91 5.34 4.98
CA THR A 157 3.69 4.79 3.65
C THR A 157 4.57 5.49 2.62
N LEU A 158 5.15 4.76 1.66
CA LEU A 158 6.00 5.37 0.63
C LEU A 158 5.16 6.05 -0.46
N VAL A 159 4.03 5.43 -0.83
CA VAL A 159 3.05 5.99 -1.77
C VAL A 159 1.66 5.76 -1.21
N SER A 160 0.91 6.84 -1.00
CA SER A 160 -0.48 6.73 -0.55
C SER A 160 -1.31 5.91 -1.53
N SER A 161 -1.98 4.88 -1.04
CA SER A 161 -2.79 3.97 -1.86
C SER A 161 -4.06 4.62 -2.40
N GLU A 162 -4.47 5.75 -1.84
CA GLU A 162 -5.67 6.49 -2.23
C GLU A 162 -5.33 7.67 -3.15
N ILE A 163 -4.53 8.62 -2.68
CA ILE A 163 -4.26 9.87 -3.39
C ILE A 163 -2.98 9.82 -4.25
N GLY A 164 -2.18 8.77 -4.12
CA GLY A 164 -0.97 8.53 -4.93
C GLY A 164 0.24 9.39 -4.56
N THR A 165 0.18 10.22 -3.53
CA THR A 165 1.32 11.08 -3.13
C THR A 165 2.52 10.27 -2.65
N ILE A 166 3.71 10.72 -3.03
CA ILE A 166 4.99 10.11 -2.66
C ILE A 166 5.48 10.80 -1.38
N GLN A 167 5.69 10.03 -0.33
CA GLN A 167 6.00 10.55 0.98
C GLN A 167 7.52 10.68 1.24
N PRO A 168 7.96 11.62 2.09
CA PRO A 168 9.37 11.88 2.39
C PRO A 168 9.95 10.84 3.38
N VAL A 169 9.91 9.56 2.99
CA VAL A 169 10.26 8.41 3.85
C VAL A 169 11.71 8.44 4.31
N THR A 170 12.64 8.89 3.46
CA THR A 170 14.07 8.96 3.82
C THR A 170 14.33 9.99 4.94
N ASP A 171 13.71 11.17 4.83
CA ASP A 171 13.84 12.21 5.86
C ASP A 171 13.16 11.77 7.16
N PHE A 172 11.99 11.12 7.04
CA PHE A 172 11.30 10.54 8.19
C PHE A 172 12.14 9.46 8.88
N ALA A 173 12.74 8.54 8.13
CA ALA A 173 13.63 7.51 8.68
C ALA A 173 14.81 8.11 9.44
N ALA A 174 15.40 9.18 8.92
CA ALA A 174 16.48 9.88 9.61
C ALA A 174 16.04 10.47 10.97
N LEU A 175 14.83 11.05 11.04
CA LEU A 175 14.27 11.56 12.29
C LEU A 175 13.96 10.43 13.29
N VAL A 176 13.40 9.32 12.82
CA VAL A 176 13.13 8.14 13.64
C VAL A 176 14.42 7.59 14.24
N HIS A 177 15.47 7.48 13.43
CA HIS A 177 16.78 7.00 13.88
C HIS A 177 17.45 7.97 14.86
N ALA A 178 17.33 9.28 14.64
CA ALA A 178 17.84 10.28 15.58
C ALA A 178 17.17 10.17 16.97
N SER A 179 15.93 9.66 17.04
CA SER A 179 15.22 9.33 18.30
C SER A 179 15.54 7.92 18.80
N GLY A 180 16.36 7.14 18.11
CA GLY A 180 16.70 5.74 18.43
C GLY A 180 15.57 4.73 18.16
N GLY A 181 14.52 5.11 17.45
CA GLY A 181 13.42 4.22 17.00
C GLY A 181 13.78 3.41 15.76
N LEU A 182 12.91 2.47 15.37
CA LEU A 182 12.98 1.75 14.11
C LEU A 182 12.08 2.39 13.06
N ALA A 183 12.56 2.49 11.81
CA ALA A 183 11.82 3.06 10.70
C ALA A 183 11.21 1.97 9.82
N HIS A 184 9.87 2.02 9.64
CA HIS A 184 9.09 1.15 8.78
C HIS A 184 8.44 1.96 7.63
N SER A 185 8.26 1.31 6.48
CA SER A 185 7.45 1.85 5.39
C SER A 185 6.61 0.80 4.70
N ASP A 186 5.31 1.08 4.48
CA ASP A 186 4.49 0.35 3.51
C ASP A 186 4.84 0.84 2.10
N ALA A 187 5.47 -0.03 1.31
CA ALA A 187 5.87 0.23 -0.08
C ALA A 187 4.96 -0.49 -1.11
N ALA A 188 3.79 -0.99 -0.70
CA ALA A 188 2.93 -1.81 -1.56
C ALA A 188 2.56 -1.12 -2.88
N GLN A 189 2.37 0.20 -2.89
CA GLN A 189 2.00 0.98 -4.08
C GLN A 189 3.22 1.57 -4.83
N ALA A 190 4.42 1.47 -4.28
CA ALA A 190 5.59 2.16 -4.82
C ALA A 190 6.27 1.42 -5.98
N ILE A 191 6.33 0.09 -5.90
CA ILE A 191 7.19 -0.75 -6.76
C ILE A 191 6.95 -0.55 -8.27
N PRO A 192 5.72 -0.39 -8.78
CA PRO A 192 5.48 -0.25 -10.21
C PRO A 192 6.05 1.04 -10.81
N THR A 193 6.10 2.14 -10.05
CA THR A 193 6.45 3.47 -10.57
C THR A 193 7.72 4.08 -9.98
N LEU A 194 8.18 3.62 -8.83
CA LEU A 194 9.37 4.17 -8.17
C LEU A 194 10.52 3.16 -8.16
N LYS A 195 11.74 3.65 -8.33
CA LYS A 195 12.93 2.87 -8.00
C LYS A 195 12.98 2.73 -6.48
N VAL A 196 12.61 1.58 -5.97
CA VAL A 196 12.68 1.26 -4.54
C VAL A 196 13.94 0.47 -4.26
N SER A 197 14.75 0.95 -3.30
CA SER A 197 15.90 0.25 -2.75
C SER A 197 15.84 0.34 -1.23
N PHE A 198 15.62 -0.80 -0.58
CA PHE A 198 15.52 -0.87 0.87
C PHE A 198 16.75 -0.30 1.56
N ALA A 199 17.93 -0.60 1.02
CA ALA A 199 19.19 -0.09 1.55
C ALA A 199 19.32 1.44 1.41
N GLU A 200 18.91 2.00 0.24
CA GLU A 200 19.03 3.44 -0.05
C GLU A 200 17.99 4.28 0.72
N LEU A 201 16.80 3.73 1.01
CA LEU A 201 15.76 4.41 1.77
C LEU A 201 16.09 4.56 3.26
N GLY A 202 17.12 3.87 3.75
CA GLY A 202 17.52 3.96 5.15
C GLY A 202 16.55 3.32 6.15
N LEU A 203 15.63 2.46 5.70
CA LEU A 203 14.63 1.81 6.52
C LEU A 203 15.19 0.62 7.31
N ASP A 204 14.54 0.27 8.43
CA ASP A 204 14.76 -0.98 9.17
C ASP A 204 13.79 -2.08 8.73
N LEU A 205 12.58 -1.67 8.30
CA LEU A 205 11.52 -2.56 7.85
C LEU A 205 10.80 -1.96 6.65
N MET A 206 10.40 -2.82 5.70
CA MET A 206 9.58 -2.40 4.54
C MET A 206 8.62 -3.51 4.13
N SER A 207 7.35 -3.15 3.92
CA SER A 207 6.29 -4.08 3.51
C SER A 207 6.01 -4.00 2.02
N VAL A 208 5.79 -5.17 1.37
CA VAL A 208 5.45 -5.28 -0.06
C VAL A 208 4.33 -6.30 -0.26
N GLY A 209 3.30 -5.93 -1.01
CA GLY A 209 2.18 -6.80 -1.38
C GLY A 209 2.34 -7.40 -2.77
N GLY A 210 2.29 -8.73 -2.89
CA GLY A 210 2.50 -9.41 -4.17
C GLY A 210 1.45 -9.08 -5.23
N HIS A 211 0.17 -9.04 -4.86
CA HIS A 211 -0.91 -8.75 -5.81
C HIS A 211 -0.89 -7.34 -6.40
N LYS A 212 -0.13 -6.41 -5.83
CA LYS A 212 0.07 -5.05 -6.36
C LYS A 212 1.06 -5.02 -7.53
N VAL A 213 1.88 -6.05 -7.66
CA VAL A 213 2.84 -6.20 -8.77
C VAL A 213 2.45 -7.34 -9.73
N GLY A 214 1.23 -7.90 -9.58
CA GLY A 214 0.72 -8.97 -10.44
C GLY A 214 1.22 -10.37 -10.05
N ALA A 215 1.62 -10.57 -8.80
CA ALA A 215 1.76 -11.91 -8.22
C ALA A 215 0.40 -12.44 -7.72
N PRO A 216 0.28 -13.74 -7.39
CA PRO A 216 -0.93 -14.29 -6.78
C PRO A 216 -1.31 -13.56 -5.48
N VAL A 217 -2.62 -13.50 -5.19
CA VAL A 217 -3.10 -13.11 -3.86
C VAL A 217 -2.62 -14.14 -2.83
N GLY A 218 -2.29 -13.69 -1.63
CA GLY A 218 -1.85 -14.59 -0.55
C GLY A 218 -0.33 -14.71 -0.40
N ILE A 219 0.45 -13.89 -1.12
CA ILE A 219 1.90 -13.77 -0.97
C ILE A 219 2.33 -12.30 -0.84
N GLY A 220 3.30 -12.03 0.01
CA GLY A 220 3.95 -10.73 0.20
C GLY A 220 5.33 -10.89 0.83
N VAL A 221 5.96 -9.78 1.13
CA VAL A 221 7.29 -9.72 1.75
C VAL A 221 7.32 -8.65 2.82
N LEU A 222 7.92 -8.98 3.95
CA LEU A 222 8.49 -8.03 4.88
C LEU A 222 10.01 -8.05 4.69
N LEU A 223 10.60 -6.94 4.33
CA LEU A 223 12.03 -6.72 4.48
C LEU A 223 12.32 -6.26 5.90
N ALA A 224 13.26 -6.91 6.56
CA ALA A 224 13.62 -6.59 7.93
C ALA A 224 15.13 -6.72 8.13
N ARG A 225 15.81 -5.63 8.50
CA ARG A 225 17.26 -5.63 8.72
C ARG A 225 17.67 -6.71 9.70
N ARG A 226 18.88 -7.20 9.53
CA ARG A 226 19.44 -8.21 10.44
C ARG A 226 19.67 -7.59 11.83
N GLY A 227 19.34 -8.36 12.87
CA GLY A 227 19.62 -7.95 14.25
C GLY A 227 18.58 -7.03 14.90
N ILE A 228 17.60 -6.50 14.14
CA ILE A 228 16.51 -5.77 14.80
C ILE A 228 15.67 -6.69 15.68
N PRO A 229 15.19 -6.18 16.82
CA PRO A 229 14.36 -6.98 17.71
C PRO A 229 12.96 -7.16 17.12
N MET A 230 12.53 -8.41 16.99
CA MET A 230 11.16 -8.75 16.57
C MET A 230 10.52 -9.68 17.60
N ALA A 231 9.30 -9.37 18.04
CA ALA A 231 8.54 -10.19 18.97
C ALA A 231 7.15 -10.49 18.38
N THR A 232 7.09 -11.57 17.61
CA THR A 232 5.85 -12.02 16.98
C THR A 232 4.82 -12.50 18.02
N ASP A 233 3.55 -12.31 17.71
CA ASP A 233 2.40 -12.84 18.45
C ASP A 233 1.97 -14.25 17.99
N ARG A 234 2.60 -14.76 16.91
CA ARG A 234 2.31 -16.09 16.32
C ARG A 234 3.52 -17.01 16.40
N PRO A 235 3.84 -17.54 17.61
CA PRO A 235 4.90 -18.52 17.75
C PRO A 235 4.52 -19.83 17.03
N GLY A 236 5.52 -20.53 16.49
CA GLY A 236 5.30 -21.78 15.76
C GLY A 236 6.58 -22.37 15.19
N GLY A 237 6.48 -23.17 14.15
CA GLY A 237 7.62 -23.76 13.46
C GLY A 237 8.56 -22.69 12.92
N GLY A 238 9.87 -22.86 13.14
CA GLY A 238 10.93 -21.87 12.92
C GLY A 238 11.29 -21.66 11.45
N HIS A 239 10.36 -21.14 10.66
CA HIS A 239 10.60 -20.63 9.33
C HIS A 239 10.80 -19.11 9.36
N GLU A 240 11.22 -18.51 8.27
CA GLU A 240 11.29 -17.07 8.06
C GLU A 240 11.91 -16.32 9.26
N ARG A 241 13.08 -16.75 9.70
CA ARG A 241 13.83 -16.19 10.83
C ARG A 241 13.08 -16.26 12.19
N SER A 242 12.11 -17.16 12.32
CA SER A 242 11.18 -17.23 13.48
C SER A 242 10.34 -15.96 13.70
N ILE A 243 10.28 -15.07 12.70
CA ILE A 243 9.45 -13.88 12.67
C ILE A 243 8.06 -14.24 12.14
N ARG A 244 8.01 -15.03 11.08
CA ARG A 244 6.78 -15.56 10.50
C ARG A 244 6.80 -17.08 10.55
N SER A 245 5.98 -17.65 11.39
CA SER A 245 5.88 -19.10 11.59
C SER A 245 4.99 -19.76 10.54
N GLY A 246 5.12 -21.07 10.40
CA GLY A 246 4.38 -21.89 9.44
C GLY A 246 5.13 -22.14 8.14
N THR A 247 4.78 -23.22 7.43
CA THR A 247 5.44 -23.61 6.19
C THR A 247 5.29 -22.51 5.14
N PRO A 248 6.39 -22.04 4.52
CA PRO A 248 6.31 -21.00 3.49
C PRO A 248 5.64 -21.52 2.23
N ASP A 249 4.93 -20.64 1.53
CA ASP A 249 4.41 -20.90 0.19
C ASP A 249 5.53 -20.76 -0.84
N VAL A 250 6.18 -21.88 -1.16
CA VAL A 250 7.32 -21.93 -2.11
C VAL A 250 6.87 -21.50 -3.51
N ALA A 251 5.69 -21.92 -3.96
CA ALA A 251 5.20 -21.60 -5.30
C ALA A 251 4.80 -20.12 -5.40
N GLY A 252 4.13 -19.60 -4.37
CA GLY A 252 3.83 -18.16 -4.27
C GLY A 252 5.09 -17.30 -4.24
N ALA A 253 6.13 -17.74 -3.51
CA ALA A 253 7.43 -17.05 -3.49
C ALA A 253 8.09 -17.00 -4.88
N CYS A 254 8.07 -18.11 -5.63
CA CYS A 254 8.58 -18.15 -7.02
C CYS A 254 7.78 -17.21 -7.94
N ALA A 255 6.46 -17.18 -7.81
CA ALA A 255 5.59 -16.30 -8.58
C ALA A 255 5.83 -14.82 -8.26
N LEU A 256 5.97 -14.48 -6.97
CA LEU A 256 6.28 -13.13 -6.53
C LEU A 256 7.63 -12.65 -7.06
N ALA A 257 8.64 -13.51 -7.02
CA ALA A 257 9.97 -13.21 -7.56
C ALA A 257 9.91 -12.88 -9.06
N ALA A 258 9.17 -13.69 -9.84
CA ALA A 258 8.97 -13.45 -11.27
C ALA A 258 8.23 -12.14 -11.55
N ALA A 259 7.12 -11.89 -10.84
CA ALA A 259 6.34 -10.65 -10.97
C ALA A 259 7.16 -9.40 -10.62
N LEU A 260 7.95 -9.45 -9.55
CA LEU A 260 8.83 -8.34 -9.15
C LEU A 260 9.92 -8.08 -10.19
N ALA A 261 10.57 -9.14 -10.68
CA ALA A 261 11.63 -9.01 -11.70
C ALA A 261 11.09 -8.33 -12.97
N GLU A 262 9.94 -8.77 -13.47
CA GLU A 262 9.30 -8.18 -14.64
C GLU A 262 8.86 -6.72 -14.36
N THR A 263 8.19 -6.45 -13.23
CA THR A 263 7.78 -5.10 -12.84
C THR A 263 8.97 -4.13 -12.76
N VAL A 264 10.10 -4.57 -12.20
CA VAL A 264 11.32 -3.77 -12.11
C VAL A 264 11.93 -3.51 -13.50
N SER A 265 11.93 -4.51 -14.39
CA SER A 265 12.47 -4.37 -15.75
C SER A 265 11.64 -3.42 -16.62
N GLU A 266 10.32 -3.38 -16.45
CA GLU A 266 9.38 -2.56 -17.21
C GLU A 266 9.15 -1.17 -16.61
N ARG A 267 9.60 -0.92 -15.39
CA ARG A 267 9.25 0.26 -14.58
C ARG A 267 9.40 1.58 -15.33
N THR A 268 10.54 1.81 -16.00
CA THR A 268 10.78 3.08 -16.70
C THR A 268 9.75 3.29 -17.80
N ALA A 269 9.54 2.30 -18.66
CA ALA A 269 8.56 2.37 -19.74
C ALA A 269 7.12 2.50 -19.21
N PHE A 270 6.80 1.79 -18.12
CA PHE A 270 5.49 1.92 -17.47
C PHE A 270 5.28 3.31 -16.88
N THR A 271 6.27 3.86 -16.17
CA THR A 271 6.17 5.20 -15.54
C THR A 271 5.96 6.29 -16.59
N GLU A 272 6.69 6.24 -17.70
CA GLU A 272 6.53 7.18 -18.83
C GLU A 272 5.15 7.06 -19.46
N ARG A 273 4.68 5.85 -19.73
CA ARG A 273 3.34 5.60 -20.27
C ARG A 273 2.25 6.05 -19.29
N ALA A 274 2.37 5.74 -18.01
CA ALA A 274 1.41 6.16 -17.00
C ALA A 274 1.35 7.69 -16.86
N ALA A 275 2.49 8.37 -16.93
CA ALA A 275 2.54 9.83 -16.94
C ALA A 275 1.81 10.42 -18.17
N PHE A 276 2.01 9.84 -19.34
CA PHE A 276 1.30 10.23 -20.57
C PHE A 276 -0.21 10.02 -20.44
N LEU A 277 -0.65 8.84 -19.98
CA LEU A 277 -2.06 8.52 -19.78
C LEU A 277 -2.71 9.42 -18.72
N ARG A 278 -2.01 9.71 -17.64
CA ARG A 278 -2.44 10.68 -16.61
C ARG A 278 -2.63 12.07 -17.21
N ALA A 279 -1.66 12.58 -17.95
CA ALA A 279 -1.75 13.89 -18.60
C ALA A 279 -2.91 13.95 -19.58
N HIS A 280 -3.10 12.88 -20.37
CA HIS A 280 -4.23 12.76 -21.30
C HIS A 280 -5.57 12.82 -20.53
N LEU A 281 -5.75 12.02 -19.48
CA LEU A 281 -6.95 12.05 -18.65
C LEU A 281 -7.22 13.44 -18.07
N LEU A 282 -6.23 14.08 -17.48
CA LEU A 282 -6.38 15.38 -16.83
C LEU A 282 -6.71 16.51 -17.82
N SER A 283 -6.29 16.39 -19.08
CA SER A 283 -6.54 17.40 -20.11
C SER A 283 -8.00 17.44 -20.59
N TYR A 284 -8.79 16.40 -20.31
CA TYR A 284 -10.17 16.27 -20.80
C TYR A 284 -11.20 16.11 -19.67
N LEU A 285 -10.85 16.53 -18.44
CA LEU A 285 -11.79 16.49 -17.32
C LEU A 285 -12.97 17.46 -17.57
N PRO A 286 -14.20 17.05 -17.25
CA PRO A 286 -15.36 17.95 -17.31
C PRO A 286 -15.31 19.01 -16.21
N ASP A 287 -16.05 20.11 -16.43
CA ASP A 287 -16.17 21.20 -15.46
C ASP A 287 -16.58 20.70 -14.05
N GLY A 288 -15.97 21.28 -13.04
CA GLY A 288 -16.20 20.92 -11.63
C GLY A 288 -15.42 19.67 -11.18
N THR A 289 -14.72 18.96 -12.06
CA THR A 289 -13.85 17.84 -11.72
C THR A 289 -12.39 18.27 -11.79
N HIS A 290 -11.62 17.97 -10.76
CA HIS A 290 -10.20 18.35 -10.71
C HIS A 290 -9.38 17.33 -9.92
N PRO A 291 -8.06 17.25 -10.16
CA PRO A 291 -7.19 16.41 -9.30
C PRO A 291 -7.24 16.89 -7.84
N THR A 292 -7.34 15.96 -6.92
CA THR A 292 -7.38 16.26 -5.48
C THR A 292 -6.02 16.74 -4.98
N VAL A 293 -4.93 16.25 -5.58
CA VAL A 293 -3.54 16.60 -5.26
C VAL A 293 -2.78 17.04 -6.51
N GLY A 294 -1.73 17.85 -6.33
CA GLY A 294 -0.86 18.29 -7.41
C GLY A 294 0.00 17.16 -8.01
N GLU A 295 0.58 17.40 -9.19
CA GLU A 295 1.35 16.38 -9.92
C GLU A 295 2.74 16.11 -9.33
N SER A 296 3.40 17.11 -8.78
CA SER A 296 4.82 17.07 -8.40
C SER A 296 5.16 16.07 -7.29
N ALA A 297 4.17 15.64 -6.51
CA ALA A 297 4.38 14.75 -5.35
C ALA A 297 3.66 13.41 -5.51
N SER A 298 3.26 13.00 -6.72
CA SER A 298 2.37 11.85 -6.91
C SER A 298 2.93 10.80 -7.87
N SER A 299 2.63 9.53 -7.60
CA SER A 299 2.82 8.43 -8.53
C SER A 299 2.05 8.69 -9.83
N SER A 300 2.66 8.45 -10.97
CA SER A 300 1.98 8.59 -12.27
C SER A 300 0.82 7.59 -12.46
N ALA A 301 0.83 6.47 -11.74
CA ALA A 301 -0.15 5.40 -11.90
C ALA A 301 -1.41 5.56 -11.03
N ILE A 302 -1.44 6.47 -10.07
CA ILE A 302 -2.61 6.71 -9.20
C ILE A 302 -3.11 8.12 -9.44
N ILE A 303 -4.34 8.25 -9.88
CA ILE A 303 -5.01 9.51 -10.15
C ILE A 303 -6.21 9.60 -9.20
N HIS A 304 -6.25 10.66 -8.40
CA HIS A 304 -7.35 10.90 -7.46
C HIS A 304 -8.05 12.19 -7.86
N LEU A 305 -9.37 12.10 -8.09
CA LEU A 305 -10.19 13.20 -8.56
C LEU A 305 -11.19 13.62 -7.48
N SER A 306 -11.39 14.93 -7.34
CA SER A 306 -12.52 15.53 -6.65
C SER A 306 -13.64 15.78 -7.64
N LEU A 307 -14.86 15.34 -7.30
CA LEU A 307 -16.06 15.38 -8.15
C LEU A 307 -17.07 16.39 -7.58
N PRO A 308 -17.92 17.01 -8.43
CA PRO A 308 -18.97 17.92 -8.00
C PRO A 308 -20.23 17.17 -7.51
N THR A 309 -20.07 16.12 -6.71
CA THR A 309 -21.16 15.34 -6.10
C THR A 309 -20.62 14.55 -4.91
N ALA A 310 -21.41 14.45 -3.84
CA ALA A 310 -21.08 13.69 -2.63
C ALA A 310 -21.73 12.27 -2.62
N ARG A 311 -21.99 11.71 -3.79
CA ARG A 311 -22.68 10.40 -3.97
C ARG A 311 -21.78 9.40 -4.71
N PRO A 312 -20.68 8.96 -4.11
CA PRO A 312 -19.73 8.08 -4.77
C PRO A 312 -20.34 6.73 -5.20
N GLU A 313 -21.34 6.22 -4.47
CA GLU A 313 -22.01 4.96 -4.84
C GLU A 313 -22.71 5.06 -6.19
N ALA A 314 -23.41 6.17 -6.45
CA ALA A 314 -24.10 6.37 -7.73
C ALA A 314 -23.11 6.53 -8.87
N VAL A 315 -21.98 7.21 -8.59
CA VAL A 315 -20.88 7.38 -9.55
C VAL A 315 -20.26 6.01 -9.90
N LEU A 316 -19.92 5.21 -8.88
CA LEU A 316 -19.35 3.87 -9.07
C LEU A 316 -20.30 2.94 -9.80
N MET A 317 -21.60 2.96 -9.45
CA MET A 317 -22.62 2.15 -10.12
C MET A 317 -22.77 2.54 -11.60
N ALA A 318 -22.69 3.83 -11.93
CA ALA A 318 -22.75 4.28 -13.30
C ALA A 318 -21.52 3.82 -14.11
N PHE A 319 -20.32 3.82 -13.53
CA PHE A 319 -19.12 3.27 -14.15
C PHE A 319 -19.22 1.75 -14.34
N ASP A 320 -19.68 1.03 -13.32
CA ASP A 320 -19.87 -0.43 -13.41
C ASP A 320 -20.84 -0.81 -14.53
N MET A 321 -21.97 -0.09 -14.66
CA MET A 321 -22.93 -0.27 -15.76
C MET A 321 -22.32 0.07 -17.14
N ALA A 322 -21.32 0.94 -17.19
CA ALA A 322 -20.55 1.23 -18.40
C ALA A 322 -19.41 0.21 -18.65
N GLY A 323 -19.23 -0.77 -17.79
CA GLY A 323 -18.17 -1.77 -17.87
C GLY A 323 -16.79 -1.25 -17.50
N ILE A 324 -16.71 -0.22 -16.64
CA ILE A 324 -15.48 0.42 -16.19
C ILE A 324 -15.29 0.23 -14.69
N ALA A 325 -14.23 -0.43 -14.30
CA ALA A 325 -13.86 -0.64 -12.89
C ALA A 325 -12.97 0.50 -12.38
N VAL A 326 -13.44 1.21 -11.35
CA VAL A 326 -12.75 2.28 -10.63
C VAL A 326 -13.09 2.18 -9.13
N SER A 327 -12.41 2.91 -8.27
CA SER A 327 -12.70 2.93 -6.81
C SER A 327 -13.11 4.33 -6.34
N ALA A 328 -13.94 4.38 -5.29
CA ALA A 328 -14.05 5.57 -4.44
C ALA A 328 -12.81 5.65 -3.51
N GLY A 329 -12.56 6.82 -2.93
CA GLY A 329 -11.38 7.06 -2.10
C GLY A 329 -11.27 6.10 -0.91
N SER A 330 -12.30 5.94 -0.10
CA SER A 330 -12.31 4.99 1.01
C SER A 330 -12.86 3.63 0.59
N ALA A 331 -12.27 2.55 1.08
CA ALA A 331 -12.80 1.21 0.89
C ALA A 331 -14.23 1.12 1.44
N CYS A 332 -15.19 0.73 0.58
CA CYS A 332 -16.56 0.48 1.01
C CYS A 332 -16.57 -0.68 2.04
N HIS A 333 -16.78 -0.39 3.30
CA HIS A 333 -17.04 -1.41 4.31
C HIS A 333 -18.54 -1.75 4.30
N ALA A 334 -18.85 -2.97 3.86
CA ALA A 334 -20.20 -3.52 3.89
C ALA A 334 -21.30 -2.69 3.19
N GLY A 335 -20.97 -1.99 2.10
CA GLY A 335 -21.98 -1.25 1.32
C GLY A 335 -22.36 0.12 1.88
N VAL A 336 -21.65 0.60 2.91
CA VAL A 336 -21.81 1.98 3.42
C VAL A 336 -20.60 2.79 3.04
N THR A 337 -20.79 3.85 2.24
CA THR A 337 -19.73 4.80 1.90
C THR A 337 -19.45 5.69 3.09
N ARG A 338 -18.18 5.83 3.40
CA ARG A 338 -17.68 6.77 4.43
C ARG A 338 -16.84 7.85 3.74
N PRO A 339 -16.81 9.06 4.30
CA PRO A 339 -15.86 10.07 3.83
C PRO A 339 -14.43 9.53 3.88
N SER A 340 -13.62 9.90 2.90
CA SER A 340 -12.19 9.55 2.90
C SER A 340 -11.48 10.16 4.11
N GLY A 341 -10.96 9.30 4.99
CA GLY A 341 -10.16 9.73 6.15
C GLY A 341 -8.90 10.48 5.74
N ILE A 342 -8.31 10.11 4.60
CA ILE A 342 -7.12 10.77 4.04
C ILE A 342 -7.45 12.18 3.56
N VAL A 343 -8.54 12.34 2.81
CA VAL A 343 -8.98 13.66 2.30
C VAL A 343 -9.40 14.58 3.46
N MET A 344 -10.05 14.03 4.50
CA MET A 344 -10.34 14.77 5.73
C MET A 344 -9.05 15.16 6.48
N ALA A 345 -8.05 14.30 6.54
CA ALA A 345 -6.75 14.60 7.15
C ALA A 345 -6.00 15.72 6.40
N MET A 346 -6.27 15.91 5.10
CA MET A 346 -5.79 17.05 4.30
C MET A 346 -6.52 18.38 4.61
N GLY A 347 -7.47 18.38 5.56
CA GLY A 347 -8.24 19.56 5.95
C GLY A 347 -9.46 19.85 5.06
N ARG A 348 -9.91 18.89 4.24
CA ARG A 348 -11.11 19.01 3.41
C ARG A 348 -12.36 18.68 4.23
N SER A 349 -13.51 19.19 3.78
CA SER A 349 -14.81 18.91 4.39
C SER A 349 -15.25 17.45 4.18
N GLU A 350 -16.21 17.00 4.97
CA GLU A 350 -16.82 15.66 4.81
C GLU A 350 -17.47 15.49 3.43
N GLU A 351 -18.12 16.54 2.92
CA GLU A 351 -18.73 16.54 1.59
C GLU A 351 -17.70 16.39 0.49
N GLU A 352 -16.57 17.13 0.55
CA GLU A 352 -15.45 16.96 -0.39
C GLU A 352 -14.83 15.58 -0.27
N ALA A 353 -14.72 15.02 0.94
CA ALA A 353 -14.17 13.70 1.19
C ALA A 353 -15.08 12.53 0.73
N LEU A 354 -16.38 12.77 0.55
CA LEU A 354 -17.32 11.87 -0.10
C LEU A 354 -17.22 11.97 -1.63
N GLY A 355 -17.01 13.17 -2.17
CA GLY A 355 -16.99 13.48 -3.60
C GLY A 355 -15.67 13.12 -4.28
N VAL A 356 -15.13 11.93 -4.08
CA VAL A 356 -13.82 11.53 -4.62
C VAL A 356 -13.86 10.24 -5.42
N LEU A 357 -12.93 10.13 -6.37
CA LEU A 357 -12.77 8.97 -7.24
C LEU A 357 -11.28 8.68 -7.44
N ARG A 358 -10.89 7.41 -7.27
CA ARG A 358 -9.54 6.95 -7.59
C ARG A 358 -9.55 6.14 -8.89
N ILE A 359 -8.67 6.52 -9.80
CA ILE A 359 -8.33 5.81 -11.01
C ILE A 359 -6.90 5.32 -10.86
N SER A 360 -6.64 4.06 -11.12
CA SER A 360 -5.29 3.53 -11.04
C SER A 360 -4.94 2.67 -12.26
N LEU A 361 -3.77 2.97 -12.82
CA LEU A 361 -3.27 2.44 -14.09
C LEU A 361 -2.41 1.20 -13.87
N GLY A 362 -2.49 0.25 -14.77
CA GLY A 362 -1.65 -0.95 -14.79
C GLY A 362 -0.80 -1.06 -16.05
N HIS A 363 -0.02 -2.13 -16.11
CA HIS A 363 0.90 -2.39 -17.24
C HIS A 363 0.18 -2.61 -18.59
N GLU A 364 -1.10 -2.96 -18.58
CA GLU A 364 -1.91 -3.15 -19.80
C GLU A 364 -2.81 -1.96 -20.14
N THR A 365 -2.89 -0.94 -19.29
CA THR A 365 -3.77 0.23 -19.51
C THR A 365 -3.37 0.98 -20.78
N THR A 366 -4.37 1.30 -21.62
CA THR A 366 -4.22 1.94 -22.92
C THR A 366 -4.88 3.32 -22.96
N VAL A 367 -4.63 4.09 -24.03
CA VAL A 367 -5.34 5.36 -24.31
C VAL A 367 -6.84 5.11 -24.49
N ALA A 368 -7.23 4.02 -25.15
CA ALA A 368 -8.64 3.68 -25.36
C ALA A 368 -9.40 3.44 -24.04
N ASP A 369 -8.73 2.91 -23.01
CA ASP A 369 -9.33 2.74 -21.69
C ASP A 369 -9.58 4.09 -21.02
N ILE A 370 -8.64 5.03 -21.17
CA ILE A 370 -8.79 6.41 -20.67
C ILE A 370 -9.89 7.15 -21.41
N ASP A 371 -9.96 7.01 -22.74
CA ASP A 371 -11.02 7.64 -23.55
C ASP A 371 -12.40 7.09 -23.18
N ALA A 372 -12.52 5.78 -22.94
CA ALA A 372 -13.76 5.17 -22.47
C ALA A 372 -14.17 5.69 -21.09
N PHE A 373 -13.21 5.84 -20.16
CA PHE A 373 -13.45 6.45 -18.87
C PHE A 373 -13.95 7.89 -19.00
N LEU A 374 -13.26 8.72 -19.77
CA LEU A 374 -13.63 10.12 -20.01
C LEU A 374 -15.02 10.27 -20.65
N ALA A 375 -15.37 9.38 -21.58
CA ALA A 375 -16.70 9.36 -22.20
C ALA A 375 -17.83 9.02 -21.20
N ALA A 376 -17.56 8.15 -20.23
CA ALA A 376 -18.52 7.74 -19.19
C ALA A 376 -18.64 8.74 -18.03
N LEU A 377 -17.56 9.48 -17.71
CA LEU A 377 -17.45 10.35 -16.54
C LEU A 377 -18.58 11.39 -16.41
N PRO A 378 -19.01 12.13 -17.46
CA PRO A 378 -20.10 13.08 -17.33
C PRO A 378 -21.45 12.44 -16.97
N ALA A 379 -21.71 11.21 -17.43
CA ALA A 379 -22.93 10.48 -17.08
C ALA A 379 -22.89 9.99 -15.63
N ALA A 380 -21.73 9.52 -15.17
CA ALA A 380 -21.51 9.11 -13.79
C ALA A 380 -21.68 10.28 -12.81
N ILE A 381 -21.13 11.46 -13.11
CA ILE A 381 -21.32 12.69 -12.31
C ILE A 381 -22.80 13.07 -12.26
N ARG A 382 -23.53 13.06 -13.39
CA ARG A 382 -24.98 13.36 -13.39
C ARG A 382 -25.79 12.37 -12.54
N ALA A 383 -25.42 11.08 -12.53
CA ALA A 383 -26.07 10.09 -11.70
C ALA A 383 -25.91 10.40 -10.20
N GLY A 384 -24.72 10.85 -9.77
CA GLY A 384 -24.48 11.34 -8.42
C GLY A 384 -25.29 12.60 -8.10
N ALA A 385 -25.17 13.64 -8.92
CA ALA A 385 -25.83 14.93 -8.72
C ALA A 385 -27.37 14.83 -8.66
N ALA A 386 -27.97 13.89 -9.41
CA ALA A 386 -29.42 13.64 -9.32
C ALA A 386 -29.89 13.20 -7.93
N LEU A 387 -29.02 12.52 -7.15
CA LEU A 387 -29.32 12.08 -5.79
C LEU A 387 -28.99 13.14 -4.73
N ASP A 388 -28.09 14.07 -4.99
CA ASP A 388 -27.82 15.23 -4.10
C ASP A 388 -29.07 16.09 -3.93
N GLY A 389 -29.76 16.41 -5.05
CA GLY A 389 -31.01 17.19 -5.04
C GLY A 389 -32.17 16.55 -4.25
N VAL A 390 -32.25 15.22 -4.20
CA VAL A 390 -33.30 14.50 -3.47
C VAL A 390 -33.10 14.58 -1.95
N SER A 391 -31.86 14.65 -1.48
CA SER A 391 -31.54 14.74 -0.04
C SER A 391 -31.86 16.10 0.55
N HIS A 392 -31.64 17.20 -0.18
CA HIS A 392 -32.03 18.54 0.27
C HIS A 392 -33.54 18.68 0.47
N VAL A 393 -34.35 18.16 -0.47
CA VAL A 393 -35.83 18.19 -0.35
C VAL A 393 -36.36 17.38 0.84
N ARG A 394 -35.65 16.32 1.27
CA ARG A 394 -36.03 15.50 2.43
C ARG A 394 -35.69 16.18 3.76
N ASN A 395 -34.55 16.85 3.83
CA ASN A 395 -34.15 17.58 5.06
C ASN A 395 -35.04 18.80 5.30
N GLU A 396 -35.36 19.59 4.29
CA GLU A 396 -36.29 20.73 4.42
C GLU A 396 -37.67 20.29 4.92
N ARG A 397 -38.21 19.13 4.49
CA ARG A 397 -39.50 18.60 4.97
C ARG A 397 -39.45 18.04 6.40
N ASN A 398 -38.28 17.69 6.91
CA ASN A 398 -38.14 17.22 8.30
C ASN A 398 -37.91 18.36 9.29
N GLU A 399 -37.37 19.50 8.83
CA GLU A 399 -37.22 20.71 9.66
C GLU A 399 -38.54 21.52 9.78
N GLU A 400 -39.48 21.32 8.85
CA GLU A 400 -40.80 21.94 8.89
C GLU A 400 -41.87 21.12 9.70
N ARG A 401 -41.48 20.02 10.34
CA ARG A 401 -42.34 19.20 11.23
C ARG A 401 -41.85 19.22 12.65
#